data_0f05926ed9107a9d6d88b155c9ef8ef4
#
_entry.id   0f05926ed9107a9d6d88b155c9ef8ef4
#
_cell.length_a   1.000
_cell.length_b   1.000
_cell.length_c   1.000
_cell.angle_alpha   90.00
_cell.angle_beta   90.00
_cell.angle_gamma   90.00
#
_symmetry.space_group_name_H-M   'P 1'
#
loop_
_entity.id
_entity.type
_entity.pdbx_description
1 polymer ?
#
loop_
_entity_poly.entity_id
_entity_poly.type
_entity_poly.pdbx_seq_one_letter_code
_entity_poly.pdbx_strand_id
1 'polypeptide(L)'
;MNQYVTGAVIKELRDKNRMTQLQLAEKLGVSDKSVSKWETSRGLPDITLLEPIAEAFSISVTELISGNTIHNANISAYMLRSKFYVCPVCGNVIHSMGEAAIHCHGILLSPLEVEPTDEHHMVFIERVEDEYYVRIDHSMTKEHYISFVAAASSDDMQMRTLYPEGNAEARFKIRGVRRIFFYCNRDGLFSIDPVKGIDDKESGYDDSQDRRELEKAADMLFG
;
A
#
# COMPACT_ATOMS: atom_id res chain seq x y z
N MET A 1 -4.81 23.54 -14.84
CA MET A 1 -6.06 23.49 -14.08
C MET A 1 -7.25 23.61 -15.01
N ASN A 2 -8.21 22.70 -14.94
CA ASN A 2 -9.41 22.75 -15.78
C ASN A 2 -10.54 23.45 -15.03
N GLN A 3 -10.93 24.67 -15.49
CA GLN A 3 -11.94 25.48 -14.79
C GLN A 3 -13.32 24.80 -14.69
N TYR A 4 -13.64 23.92 -15.64
CA TYR A 4 -14.92 23.20 -15.62
C TYR A 4 -14.94 22.14 -14.50
N VAL A 5 -13.86 21.43 -14.34
CA VAL A 5 -13.72 20.42 -13.27
C VAL A 5 -13.73 21.10 -11.89
N THR A 6 -12.86 22.09 -11.70
CA THR A 6 -12.74 22.78 -10.40
C THR A 6 -14.06 23.45 -9.98
N GLY A 7 -14.75 24.15 -10.90
CA GLY A 7 -16.02 24.79 -10.58
C GLY A 7 -17.14 23.80 -10.26
N ALA A 8 -17.22 22.70 -11.00
CA ALA A 8 -18.21 21.64 -10.73
C ALA A 8 -17.96 20.97 -9.36
N VAL A 9 -16.70 20.72 -9.00
CA VAL A 9 -16.31 20.14 -7.71
C VAL A 9 -16.67 21.07 -6.55
N ILE A 10 -16.37 22.38 -6.67
CA ILE A 10 -16.75 23.36 -5.64
C ILE A 10 -18.26 23.34 -5.40
N LYS A 11 -19.04 23.33 -6.48
CA LYS A 11 -20.51 23.28 -6.39
C LYS A 11 -20.99 22.00 -5.72
N GLU A 12 -20.50 20.85 -6.18
CA GLU A 12 -20.88 19.53 -5.63
C GLU A 12 -20.56 19.42 -4.14
N LEU A 13 -19.36 19.83 -3.75
CA LEU A 13 -18.93 19.79 -2.35
C LEU A 13 -19.74 20.76 -1.47
N ARG A 14 -20.04 21.95 -1.97
CA ARG A 14 -20.88 22.90 -1.26
C ARG A 14 -22.29 22.33 -1.05
N ASP A 15 -22.91 21.79 -2.10
CA ASP A 15 -24.25 21.20 -2.04
C ASP A 15 -24.27 19.98 -1.09
N LYS A 16 -23.25 19.12 -1.14
CA LYS A 16 -23.06 17.96 -0.24
C LYS A 16 -22.96 18.40 1.23
N ASN A 17 -22.30 19.52 1.49
CA ASN A 17 -22.19 20.12 2.82
C ASN A 17 -23.39 21.00 3.19
N ARG A 18 -24.43 21.04 2.35
CA ARG A 18 -25.67 21.85 2.57
C ARG A 18 -25.41 23.32 2.81
N MET A 19 -24.38 23.87 2.19
CA MET A 19 -23.99 25.28 2.29
C MET A 19 -24.60 26.11 1.15
N THR A 20 -24.97 27.34 1.42
CA THR A 20 -25.29 28.32 0.38
C THR A 20 -24.01 28.93 -0.19
N GLN A 21 -24.09 29.56 -1.39
CA GLN A 21 -22.95 30.29 -1.97
C GLN A 21 -22.47 31.41 -1.03
N LEU A 22 -23.41 32.08 -0.33
CA LEU A 22 -23.08 33.11 0.63
C LEU A 22 -22.29 32.56 1.83
N GLN A 23 -22.72 31.43 2.39
CA GLN A 23 -22.03 30.80 3.53
C GLN A 23 -20.62 30.37 3.17
N LEU A 24 -20.43 29.82 1.97
CA LEU A 24 -19.08 29.49 1.49
C LEU A 24 -18.24 30.75 1.28
N ALA A 25 -18.83 31.80 0.70
CA ALA A 25 -18.17 33.08 0.49
C ALA A 25 -17.71 33.72 1.80
N GLU A 26 -18.56 33.74 2.83
CA GLU A 26 -18.23 34.23 4.18
C GLU A 26 -17.06 33.42 4.80
N LYS A 27 -17.10 32.08 4.67
CA LYS A 27 -16.06 31.22 5.19
C LYS A 27 -14.68 31.46 4.52
N LEU A 28 -14.69 31.82 3.24
CA LEU A 28 -13.49 32.10 2.45
C LEU A 28 -13.06 33.56 2.43
N GLY A 29 -13.85 34.47 3.02
CA GLY A 29 -13.59 35.91 2.98
C GLY A 29 -13.71 36.53 1.59
N VAL A 30 -14.60 36.00 0.73
CA VAL A 30 -14.82 36.48 -0.65
C VAL A 30 -16.28 36.87 -0.86
N SER A 31 -16.62 37.43 -2.03
CA SER A 31 -17.99 37.71 -2.38
C SER A 31 -18.76 36.47 -2.85
N ASP A 32 -20.06 36.39 -2.61
CA ASP A 32 -20.98 35.40 -3.15
C ASP A 32 -20.92 35.32 -4.69
N LYS A 33 -20.75 36.50 -5.33
CA LYS A 33 -20.55 36.62 -6.78
C LYS A 33 -19.27 35.90 -7.27
N SER A 34 -18.22 35.87 -6.45
CA SER A 34 -16.99 35.15 -6.76
C SER A 34 -17.25 33.66 -6.77
N VAL A 35 -17.90 33.10 -5.75
CA VAL A 35 -18.28 31.70 -5.67
C VAL A 35 -19.19 31.31 -6.85
N SER A 36 -20.20 32.15 -7.15
CA SER A 36 -21.09 31.91 -8.29
C SER A 36 -20.35 31.88 -9.64
N LYS A 37 -19.34 32.73 -9.84
CA LYS A 37 -18.49 32.71 -11.06
C LYS A 37 -17.69 31.42 -11.16
N TRP A 38 -17.14 30.91 -10.07
CA TRP A 38 -16.38 29.65 -10.06
C TRP A 38 -17.28 28.46 -10.41
N GLU A 39 -18.42 28.34 -9.74
CA GLU A 39 -19.39 27.27 -9.94
C GLU A 39 -19.99 27.23 -11.35
N THR A 40 -20.10 28.40 -11.99
CA THR A 40 -20.58 28.53 -13.37
C THR A 40 -19.45 28.49 -14.42
N SER A 41 -18.23 28.18 -14.01
CA SER A 41 -17.04 28.13 -14.87
C SER A 41 -16.75 29.45 -15.61
N ARG A 42 -17.18 30.58 -15.06
CA ARG A 42 -16.90 31.93 -15.59
C ARG A 42 -15.64 32.56 -15.00
N GLY A 43 -14.93 31.81 -14.15
CA GLY A 43 -13.66 32.18 -13.53
C GLY A 43 -13.14 31.04 -12.70
N LEU A 44 -11.89 31.19 -12.25
CA LEU A 44 -11.24 30.28 -11.29
C LEU A 44 -11.01 31.00 -9.97
N PRO A 45 -10.96 30.27 -8.85
CA PRO A 45 -10.39 30.81 -7.61
C PRO A 45 -8.95 31.25 -7.83
N ASP A 46 -8.54 32.28 -7.12
CA ASP A 46 -7.12 32.61 -7.00
C ASP A 46 -6.36 31.44 -6.40
N ILE A 47 -5.09 31.27 -6.78
CA ILE A 47 -4.26 30.18 -6.30
C ILE A 47 -4.12 30.18 -4.78
N THR A 48 -4.14 31.35 -4.15
CA THR A 48 -4.10 31.53 -2.70
C THR A 48 -5.38 31.05 -1.98
N LEU A 49 -6.48 30.88 -2.71
CA LEU A 49 -7.75 30.38 -2.17
C LEU A 49 -7.91 28.87 -2.31
N LEU A 50 -7.04 28.18 -3.05
CA LEU A 50 -7.18 26.74 -3.24
C LEU A 50 -7.07 25.97 -1.94
N GLU A 51 -6.12 26.33 -1.08
CA GLU A 51 -5.94 25.70 0.23
C GLU A 51 -7.11 26.00 1.18
N PRO A 52 -7.56 27.25 1.38
CA PRO A 52 -8.76 27.55 2.15
C PRO A 52 -10.03 26.84 1.66
N ILE A 53 -10.20 26.69 0.33
CA ILE A 53 -11.34 25.96 -0.23
C ILE A 53 -11.23 24.46 0.09
N ALA A 54 -10.06 23.87 -0.07
CA ALA A 54 -9.82 22.48 0.24
C ALA A 54 -10.04 22.17 1.74
N GLU A 55 -9.55 23.03 2.63
CA GLU A 55 -9.81 22.96 4.06
C GLU A 55 -11.29 23.11 4.41
N ALA A 56 -11.99 24.05 3.76
CA ALA A 56 -13.42 24.28 3.99
C ALA A 56 -14.27 23.02 3.74
N PHE A 57 -13.81 22.14 2.86
CA PHE A 57 -14.48 20.90 2.47
C PHE A 57 -13.78 19.63 2.99
N SER A 58 -12.70 19.76 3.76
CA SER A 58 -11.90 18.65 4.29
C SER A 58 -11.39 17.71 3.19
N ILE A 59 -10.90 18.28 2.09
CA ILE A 59 -10.27 17.56 0.97
C ILE A 59 -8.85 18.10 0.72
N SER A 60 -8.07 17.40 -0.07
CA SER A 60 -6.78 17.92 -0.55
C SER A 60 -6.94 18.89 -1.72
N VAL A 61 -5.97 19.79 -1.91
CA VAL A 61 -5.91 20.66 -3.11
C VAL A 61 -5.86 19.83 -4.40
N THR A 62 -5.23 18.68 -4.37
CA THR A 62 -5.17 17.76 -5.52
C THR A 62 -6.55 17.24 -5.90
N GLU A 63 -7.38 16.85 -4.93
CA GLU A 63 -8.78 16.44 -5.15
C GLU A 63 -9.62 17.58 -5.72
N LEU A 64 -9.47 18.80 -5.18
CA LEU A 64 -10.16 19.97 -5.68
C LEU A 64 -9.85 20.26 -7.16
N ILE A 65 -8.58 20.09 -7.57
CA ILE A 65 -8.13 20.38 -8.94
C ILE A 65 -8.47 19.24 -9.91
N SER A 66 -8.32 17.98 -9.47
CA SER A 66 -8.54 16.81 -10.31
C SER A 66 -10.02 16.45 -10.47
N GLY A 67 -10.85 16.85 -9.52
CA GLY A 67 -12.26 16.48 -9.45
C GLY A 67 -12.50 15.05 -8.92
N ASN A 68 -11.45 14.36 -8.53
CA ASN A 68 -11.55 13.02 -7.97
C ASN A 68 -11.50 13.10 -6.44
N THR A 69 -12.64 13.04 -5.79
CA THR A 69 -12.71 12.87 -4.34
C THR A 69 -12.24 11.47 -3.97
N ILE A 70 -11.17 11.39 -3.20
CA ILE A 70 -10.66 10.12 -2.70
C ILE A 70 -11.57 9.69 -1.55
N HIS A 71 -12.50 8.78 -1.84
CA HIS A 71 -13.20 8.10 -0.77
C HIS A 71 -12.20 7.15 -0.10
N ASN A 72 -11.77 7.51 1.10
CA ASN A 72 -10.94 6.62 1.91
C ASN A 72 -11.81 5.43 2.36
N ALA A 73 -11.92 4.44 1.49
CA ALA A 73 -12.65 3.21 1.75
C ALA A 73 -11.87 2.24 2.65
N ASN A 74 -10.73 2.68 3.20
CA ASN A 74 -9.82 1.88 4.01
C ASN A 74 -9.39 0.55 3.33
N ILE A 75 -9.31 0.55 2.00
CA ILE A 75 -8.96 -0.61 1.17
C ILE A 75 -7.54 -1.10 1.47
N SER A 76 -6.69 -0.21 2.00
CA SER A 76 -5.29 -0.47 2.34
C SER A 76 -5.07 -1.10 3.73
N ALA A 77 -6.13 -1.42 4.47
CA ALA A 77 -5.99 -1.97 5.84
C ALA A 77 -5.50 -3.42 5.90
N TYR A 78 -5.24 -4.07 4.76
CA TYR A 78 -4.89 -5.48 4.70
C TYR A 78 -3.45 -5.66 4.20
N MET A 79 -2.54 -6.01 5.11
CA MET A 79 -1.09 -6.09 4.85
C MET A 79 -0.70 -7.08 3.73
N LEU A 80 -1.51 -8.12 3.50
CA LEU A 80 -1.27 -9.07 2.39
C LEU A 80 -1.47 -8.46 0.99
N ARG A 81 -2.03 -7.24 0.89
CA ARG A 81 -2.14 -6.46 -0.36
C ARG A 81 -0.98 -5.49 -0.54
N SER A 82 -0.04 -5.50 0.36
CA SER A 82 1.13 -4.63 0.32
C SER A 82 1.89 -4.75 -0.99
N LYS A 83 2.43 -3.62 -1.43
CA LYS A 83 3.25 -3.49 -2.61
C LYS A 83 4.69 -3.15 -2.20
N PHE A 84 5.63 -3.72 -2.91
CA PHE A 84 7.05 -3.41 -2.77
C PHE A 84 7.54 -2.69 -4.01
N TYR A 85 8.40 -1.71 -3.80
CA TYR A 85 9.05 -0.92 -4.85
C TYR A 85 10.53 -0.91 -4.57
N VAL A 86 11.35 -1.15 -5.58
CA VAL A 86 12.80 -1.11 -5.45
C VAL A 86 13.37 -0.12 -6.46
N CYS A 87 14.18 0.79 -5.98
CA CYS A 87 14.84 1.76 -6.86
C CYS A 87 16.00 1.11 -7.59
N PRO A 88 16.03 1.12 -8.93
CA PRO A 88 17.11 0.48 -9.69
C PRO A 88 18.46 1.22 -9.58
N VAL A 89 18.45 2.47 -9.09
CA VAL A 89 19.66 3.29 -8.96
C VAL A 89 20.35 3.07 -7.63
N CYS A 90 19.60 3.06 -6.51
CA CYS A 90 20.17 3.00 -5.17
C CYS A 90 19.78 1.76 -4.37
N GLY A 91 18.95 0.85 -4.92
CA GLY A 91 18.48 -0.32 -4.21
C GLY A 91 17.52 -0.02 -3.04
N ASN A 92 17.03 1.23 -2.91
CA ASN A 92 16.10 1.60 -1.84
C ASN A 92 14.82 0.78 -1.97
N VAL A 93 14.43 0.11 -0.89
CA VAL A 93 13.22 -0.71 -0.79
C VAL A 93 12.13 0.11 -0.09
N ILE A 94 10.99 0.24 -0.74
CA ILE A 94 9.85 0.96 -0.20
C ILE A 94 8.66 0.00 -0.14
N HIS A 95 8.05 -0.10 1.02
CA HIS A 95 6.85 -0.87 1.27
C HIS A 95 5.66 0.07 1.39
N SER A 96 4.55 -0.28 0.72
CA SER A 96 3.28 0.46 0.79
C SER A 96 2.12 -0.51 1.00
N MET A 97 1.14 -0.14 1.84
CA MET A 97 -0.07 -0.95 2.06
C MET A 97 -1.04 -0.94 0.87
N GLY A 98 -0.81 -0.11 -0.13
CA GLY A 98 -1.63 -0.01 -1.33
C GLY A 98 -0.82 0.57 -2.49
N GLU A 99 -1.46 0.81 -3.62
CA GLU A 99 -0.82 1.46 -4.76
C GLU A 99 -0.47 2.91 -4.43
N ALA A 100 0.77 3.31 -4.75
CA ALA A 100 1.26 4.65 -4.53
C ALA A 100 2.14 5.09 -5.72
N ALA A 101 2.11 6.38 -6.05
CA ALA A 101 3.03 6.98 -7.00
C ALA A 101 4.32 7.36 -6.24
N ILE A 102 5.34 6.54 -6.38
CA ILE A 102 6.60 6.67 -5.63
C ILE A 102 7.71 7.07 -6.59
N HIS A 103 8.41 8.14 -6.27
CA HIS A 103 9.57 8.59 -7.03
C HIS A 103 10.85 8.43 -6.20
N CYS A 104 11.88 7.86 -6.82
CA CYS A 104 13.22 7.81 -6.25
C CYS A 104 14.24 8.13 -7.36
N HIS A 105 15.18 9.04 -7.09
CA HIS A 105 16.15 9.53 -8.09
C HIS A 105 15.52 10.03 -9.40
N GLY A 106 14.33 10.68 -9.31
CA GLY A 106 13.60 11.17 -10.47
C GLY A 106 12.89 10.10 -11.30
N ILE A 107 12.92 8.84 -10.88
CA ILE A 107 12.27 7.71 -11.55
C ILE A 107 10.96 7.41 -10.83
N LEU A 108 9.85 7.33 -11.55
CA LEU A 108 8.60 6.77 -11.05
C LEU A 108 8.76 5.26 -10.94
N LEU A 109 8.69 4.73 -9.71
CA LEU A 109 8.84 3.31 -9.45
C LEU A 109 7.51 2.58 -9.71
N SER A 110 7.58 1.48 -10.44
CA SER A 110 6.45 0.55 -10.55
C SER A 110 6.46 -0.43 -9.36
N PRO A 111 5.28 -0.84 -8.87
CA PRO A 111 5.21 -1.92 -7.89
C PRO A 111 5.78 -3.20 -8.48
N LEU A 112 6.54 -3.93 -7.69
CA LEU A 112 7.07 -5.24 -8.10
C LEU A 112 5.92 -6.24 -8.26
N GLU A 113 5.96 -7.00 -9.33
CA GLU A 113 5.11 -8.17 -9.49
C GLU A 113 5.69 -9.34 -8.70
N VAL A 114 4.82 -10.16 -8.13
CA VAL A 114 5.23 -11.31 -7.32
C VAL A 114 5.22 -12.54 -8.21
N GLU A 115 6.36 -13.21 -8.30
CA GLU A 115 6.53 -14.43 -9.05
C GLU A 115 6.53 -15.68 -8.14
N PRO A 116 6.14 -16.83 -8.67
CA PRO A 116 6.30 -18.09 -7.95
C PRO A 116 7.79 -18.42 -7.79
N THR A 117 8.15 -19.13 -6.72
CA THR A 117 9.51 -19.63 -6.50
C THR A 117 9.89 -20.66 -7.55
N ASP A 118 11.13 -20.64 -7.98
CA ASP A 118 11.73 -21.55 -8.95
C ASP A 118 12.83 -22.44 -8.31
N GLU A 119 13.51 -23.24 -9.14
CA GLU A 119 14.58 -24.15 -8.69
C GLU A 119 15.84 -23.42 -8.19
N HIS A 120 16.04 -22.13 -8.57
CA HIS A 120 17.17 -21.30 -8.15
C HIS A 120 16.86 -20.49 -6.88
N HIS A 121 15.60 -20.49 -6.46
CA HIS A 121 15.11 -19.74 -5.30
C HIS A 121 14.30 -20.64 -4.37
N MET A 122 14.81 -21.87 -4.11
CA MET A 122 14.15 -22.79 -3.19
C MET A 122 14.16 -22.25 -1.76
N VAL A 123 12.99 -22.28 -1.13
CA VAL A 123 12.80 -21.79 0.23
C VAL A 123 12.55 -22.96 1.17
N PHE A 124 13.33 -23.01 2.23
CA PHE A 124 13.15 -23.95 3.33
C PHE A 124 12.60 -23.20 4.53
N ILE A 125 11.50 -23.68 5.07
CA ILE A 125 10.85 -23.06 6.23
C ILE A 125 10.78 -24.12 7.33
N GLU A 126 11.37 -23.78 8.47
CA GLU A 126 11.36 -24.60 9.66
C GLU A 126 10.66 -23.83 10.80
N ARG A 127 9.81 -24.52 11.53
CA ARG A 127 9.19 -23.94 12.72
C ARG A 127 10.08 -24.22 13.93
N VAL A 128 10.56 -23.14 14.55
CA VAL A 128 11.37 -23.21 15.78
C VAL A 128 10.65 -22.45 16.87
N GLU A 129 10.02 -23.15 17.80
CA GLU A 129 9.18 -22.57 18.86
C GLU A 129 8.05 -21.69 18.30
N ASP A 130 8.11 -20.37 18.54
CA ASP A 130 7.15 -19.37 18.09
C ASP A 130 7.65 -18.57 16.86
N GLU A 131 8.68 -19.06 16.18
CA GLU A 131 9.28 -18.43 15.01
C GLU A 131 9.32 -19.36 13.79
N TYR A 132 9.20 -18.77 12.60
CA TYR A 132 9.64 -19.38 11.36
C TYR A 132 11.10 -19.06 11.11
N TYR A 133 11.92 -20.08 10.95
CA TYR A 133 13.25 -19.97 10.40
C TYR A 133 13.15 -20.20 8.89
N VAL A 134 13.50 -19.18 8.13
CA VAL A 134 13.41 -19.16 6.67
C VAL A 134 14.82 -19.14 6.12
N ARG A 135 15.15 -20.12 5.28
CA ARG A 135 16.40 -20.20 4.53
C ARG A 135 16.10 -20.29 3.05
N ILE A 136 16.78 -19.49 2.25
CA ILE A 136 16.65 -19.49 0.79
C ILE A 136 17.95 -20.05 0.21
N ASP A 137 17.84 -21.03 -0.67
CA ASP A 137 19.00 -21.56 -1.38
C ASP A 137 19.40 -20.59 -2.48
N HIS A 138 20.42 -19.77 -2.19
CA HIS A 138 20.87 -18.70 -3.07
C HIS A 138 22.36 -18.43 -2.92
N SER A 139 23.03 -18.10 -4.03
CA SER A 139 24.49 -17.90 -4.08
C SER A 139 25.01 -16.72 -3.26
N MET A 140 24.19 -15.72 -2.99
CA MET A 140 24.49 -14.53 -2.17
C MET A 140 25.81 -13.85 -2.54
N THR A 141 26.10 -13.70 -3.82
CA THR A 141 27.29 -12.99 -4.29
C THR A 141 27.11 -11.47 -4.20
N LYS A 142 28.17 -10.69 -4.38
CA LYS A 142 28.08 -9.21 -4.41
C LYS A 142 27.14 -8.68 -5.47
N GLU A 143 27.01 -9.37 -6.57
CA GLU A 143 26.27 -8.92 -7.74
C GLU A 143 24.89 -9.59 -7.84
N HIS A 144 24.68 -10.70 -7.12
CA HIS A 144 23.45 -11.48 -7.16
C HIS A 144 23.12 -12.01 -5.75
N TYR A 145 22.13 -11.43 -5.10
CA TYR A 145 21.80 -11.71 -3.70
C TYR A 145 20.33 -11.40 -3.39
N ILE A 146 19.82 -12.03 -2.34
CA ILE A 146 18.54 -11.68 -1.74
C ILE A 146 18.75 -10.46 -0.86
N SER A 147 18.08 -9.35 -1.18
CA SER A 147 18.25 -8.10 -0.45
C SER A 147 17.34 -7.94 0.76
N PHE A 148 16.17 -8.58 0.74
CA PHE A 148 15.30 -8.65 1.91
C PHE A 148 14.42 -9.89 1.90
N VAL A 149 13.96 -10.25 3.10
CA VAL A 149 12.88 -11.21 3.33
C VAL A 149 11.83 -10.54 4.22
N ALA A 150 10.54 -10.74 3.92
CA ALA A 150 9.45 -10.15 4.69
C ALA A 150 8.35 -11.19 4.94
N ALA A 151 7.87 -11.25 6.19
CA ALA A 151 6.74 -12.09 6.59
C ALA A 151 5.51 -11.21 6.84
N ALA A 152 4.41 -11.52 6.16
CA ALA A 152 3.16 -10.77 6.20
C ALA A 152 2.05 -11.57 6.86
N SER A 153 1.35 -10.92 7.81
CA SER A 153 0.05 -11.32 8.32
C SER A 153 -1.06 -10.42 7.76
N SER A 154 -2.26 -10.48 8.31
CA SER A 154 -3.35 -9.55 7.97
C SER A 154 -3.08 -8.13 8.47
N ASP A 155 -2.36 -7.98 9.56
CA ASP A 155 -2.21 -6.76 10.37
C ASP A 155 -0.75 -6.38 10.67
N ASP A 156 0.23 -7.25 10.33
CA ASP A 156 1.65 -7.04 10.60
C ASP A 156 2.53 -7.38 9.39
N MET A 157 3.66 -6.69 9.30
CA MET A 157 4.71 -6.91 8.32
C MET A 157 6.07 -6.88 9.01
N GLN A 158 6.73 -8.01 9.06
CA GLN A 158 8.08 -8.15 9.60
C GLN A 158 9.06 -8.22 8.43
N MET A 159 10.04 -7.32 8.37
CA MET A 159 11.04 -7.29 7.29
C MET A 159 12.46 -7.43 7.86
N ARG A 160 13.30 -8.17 7.16
CA ARG A 160 14.73 -8.32 7.43
C ARG A 160 15.52 -8.02 6.16
N THR A 161 16.44 -7.08 6.25
CA THR A 161 17.41 -6.80 5.17
C THR A 161 18.53 -7.81 5.24
N LEU A 162 18.90 -8.33 4.08
CA LEU A 162 20.05 -9.23 3.91
C LEU A 162 21.15 -8.52 3.11
N TYR A 163 22.36 -9.02 3.22
CA TYR A 163 23.53 -8.42 2.59
C TYR A 163 24.27 -9.43 1.73
N PRO A 164 24.92 -8.98 0.65
CA PRO A 164 25.82 -9.83 -0.14
C PRO A 164 26.84 -10.53 0.75
N GLU A 165 27.26 -11.72 0.32
CA GLU A 165 28.26 -12.57 1.01
C GLU A 165 27.83 -13.02 2.43
N GLY A 166 26.58 -12.74 2.84
CA GLY A 166 25.96 -13.27 4.04
C GLY A 166 25.08 -14.48 3.75
N ASN A 167 24.46 -15.02 4.80
CA ASN A 167 23.48 -16.10 4.64
C ASN A 167 22.12 -15.54 4.19
N ALA A 168 21.44 -16.26 3.30
CA ALA A 168 20.06 -15.94 2.91
C ALA A 168 19.08 -16.56 3.92
N GLU A 169 19.12 -16.07 5.17
CA GLU A 169 18.38 -16.61 6.31
C GLU A 169 17.68 -15.49 7.09
N ALA A 170 16.48 -15.76 7.61
CA ALA A 170 15.73 -14.83 8.45
C ALA A 170 14.83 -15.56 9.44
N ARG A 171 14.50 -14.91 10.56
CA ARG A 171 13.54 -15.40 11.54
C ARG A 171 12.39 -14.42 11.71
N PHE A 172 11.18 -14.96 11.83
CA PHE A 172 9.94 -14.21 11.93
C PHE A 172 9.02 -14.84 12.97
N LYS A 173 8.30 -14.00 13.72
CA LYS A 173 7.22 -14.48 14.60
C LYS A 173 6.11 -15.11 13.77
N ILE A 174 5.64 -16.30 14.18
CA ILE A 174 4.65 -17.10 13.44
C ILE A 174 3.27 -16.46 13.44
N ARG A 175 2.91 -15.71 14.50
CA ARG A 175 1.54 -15.26 14.72
C ARG A 175 0.92 -14.59 13.50
N GLY A 176 -0.06 -15.27 12.90
CA GLY A 176 -0.85 -14.75 11.78
C GLY A 176 -0.11 -14.65 10.43
N VAL A 177 1.14 -15.09 10.32
CA VAL A 177 1.89 -15.03 9.07
C VAL A 177 1.25 -15.95 8.04
N ARG A 178 0.91 -15.37 6.88
CA ARG A 178 0.26 -16.06 5.76
C ARG A 178 1.08 -16.07 4.49
N ARG A 179 2.06 -15.17 4.39
CA ARG A 179 2.91 -15.07 3.21
C ARG A 179 4.30 -14.61 3.59
N ILE A 180 5.29 -15.22 2.99
CA ILE A 180 6.68 -14.80 3.07
C ILE A 180 7.07 -14.30 1.68
N PHE A 181 7.58 -13.08 1.61
CA PHE A 181 8.13 -12.45 0.43
C PHE A 181 9.65 -12.40 0.53
N PHE A 182 10.33 -12.48 -0.58
CA PHE A 182 11.76 -12.20 -0.65
C PHE A 182 12.12 -11.62 -2.03
N TYR A 183 13.12 -10.79 -2.06
CA TYR A 183 13.51 -10.08 -3.27
C TYR A 183 14.96 -10.38 -3.63
N CYS A 184 15.14 -10.98 -4.81
CA CYS A 184 16.41 -11.12 -5.49
C CYS A 184 16.68 -9.87 -6.33
N ASN A 185 17.88 -9.28 -6.22
CA ASN A 185 18.23 -8.06 -6.94
C ASN A 185 18.31 -8.22 -8.46
N ARG A 186 18.34 -9.47 -8.98
CA ARG A 186 18.33 -9.77 -10.42
C ARG A 186 17.00 -10.34 -10.90
N ASP A 187 16.42 -11.24 -10.13
CA ASP A 187 15.33 -12.09 -10.60
C ASP A 187 13.94 -11.62 -10.11
N GLY A 188 13.90 -10.62 -9.19
CA GLY A 188 12.66 -9.98 -8.80
C GLY A 188 12.10 -10.41 -7.45
N LEU A 189 10.79 -10.22 -7.27
CA LEU A 189 10.08 -10.48 -6.02
C LEU A 189 9.36 -11.82 -6.07
N PHE A 190 9.63 -12.66 -5.09
CA PHE A 190 9.00 -13.96 -4.93
C PHE A 190 8.12 -14.03 -3.69
N SER A 191 7.18 -14.97 -3.65
CA SER A 191 6.44 -15.26 -2.43
C SER A 191 6.10 -16.73 -2.27
N ILE A 192 6.01 -17.15 -1.00
CA ILE A 192 5.62 -18.49 -0.60
C ILE A 192 4.62 -18.44 0.56
N ASP A 193 3.71 -19.38 0.60
CA ASP A 193 2.85 -19.66 1.76
C ASP A 193 3.64 -20.52 2.76
N PRO A 194 3.89 -20.04 3.98
CA PRO A 194 4.73 -20.78 4.93
C PRO A 194 4.14 -22.13 5.33
N VAL A 195 2.81 -22.30 5.32
CA VAL A 195 2.16 -23.57 5.66
C VAL A 195 2.40 -24.64 4.61
N LYS A 196 2.61 -24.25 3.35
CA LYS A 196 2.89 -25.18 2.23
C LYS A 196 4.38 -25.55 2.14
N GLY A 197 5.25 -24.81 2.81
CA GLY A 197 6.70 -25.02 2.78
C GLY A 197 7.25 -25.78 3.98
N ILE A 198 6.42 -26.18 4.93
CA ILE A 198 6.83 -26.99 6.09
C ILE A 198 6.77 -28.46 5.68
N ASP A 199 7.90 -29.15 5.66
CA ASP A 199 7.94 -30.60 5.59
C ASP A 199 7.24 -31.16 6.84
N ASP A 200 6.12 -31.89 6.62
CA ASP A 200 5.21 -32.43 7.64
C ASP A 200 5.88 -33.50 8.54
N LYS A 201 6.90 -33.15 9.29
CA LYS A 201 7.50 -34.12 10.22
C LYS A 201 7.11 -33.94 11.68
N GLU A 202 6.58 -32.81 12.11
CA GLU A 202 6.10 -32.65 13.52
C GLU A 202 5.13 -31.45 13.66
N SER A 203 3.90 -31.51 13.18
CA SER A 203 2.88 -30.54 13.55
C SER A 203 1.74 -31.16 14.32
N GLY A 204 1.83 -31.10 15.63
CA GLY A 204 0.70 -31.40 16.55
C GLY A 204 -0.22 -30.20 16.81
N TYR A 205 -0.28 -29.20 15.92
CA TYR A 205 -1.13 -28.02 16.07
C TYR A 205 -2.27 -28.05 15.06
N ASP A 206 -3.50 -28.10 15.58
CA ASP A 206 -4.74 -28.10 14.77
C ASP A 206 -5.12 -26.69 14.31
N ASP A 207 -4.66 -26.29 13.13
CA ASP A 207 -4.97 -25.01 12.45
C ASP A 207 -6.43 -24.96 11.92
N SER A 208 -7.22 -26.00 12.16
CA SER A 208 -8.59 -26.13 11.62
C SER A 208 -9.61 -25.23 12.33
N GLN A 209 -9.32 -24.72 13.52
CA GLN A 209 -10.19 -23.78 14.25
C GLN A 209 -10.05 -22.37 13.72
N ASP A 210 -8.84 -21.89 13.48
CA ASP A 210 -8.57 -20.54 12.96
C ASP A 210 -9.09 -20.36 11.53
N ARG A 211 -9.02 -21.40 10.69
CA ARG A 211 -9.57 -21.38 9.32
C ARG A 211 -11.09 -21.20 9.31
N ARG A 212 -11.81 -21.88 10.20
CA ARG A 212 -13.28 -21.80 10.28
C ARG A 212 -13.80 -20.47 10.80
N GLU A 213 -13.08 -19.80 11.66
CA GLU A 213 -13.43 -18.45 12.13
C GLU A 213 -13.21 -17.39 11.06
N LEU A 214 -12.19 -17.54 10.23
CA LEU A 214 -11.87 -16.61 9.14
C LEU A 214 -12.78 -16.77 7.92
N GLU A 215 -13.20 -18.00 7.57
CA GLU A 215 -14.21 -18.22 6.53
C GLU A 215 -15.55 -17.61 6.95
N LYS A 216 -15.95 -17.76 8.21
CA LYS A 216 -17.18 -17.13 8.74
C LYS A 216 -17.11 -15.60 8.75
N ALA A 217 -15.95 -15.03 9.03
CA ALA A 217 -15.76 -13.58 8.99
C ALA A 217 -15.75 -13.03 7.55
N ALA A 218 -15.23 -13.80 6.59
CA ALA A 218 -15.25 -13.43 5.18
C ALA A 218 -16.69 -13.47 4.61
N ASP A 219 -17.48 -14.49 4.94
CA ASP A 219 -18.88 -14.62 4.49
C ASP A 219 -19.79 -13.54 5.11
N MET A 220 -19.49 -13.04 6.31
CA MET A 220 -20.23 -11.93 6.93
C MET A 220 -19.92 -10.55 6.32
N LEU A 221 -18.81 -10.40 5.62
CA LEU A 221 -18.39 -9.13 5.03
C LEU A 221 -18.70 -9.00 3.54
N PHE A 222 -19.06 -10.09 2.86
CA PHE A 222 -19.27 -10.13 1.41
C PHE A 222 -20.56 -10.86 0.98
N GLY A 223 -21.44 -11.23 1.93
CA GLY A 223 -22.76 -11.81 1.69
C GLY A 223 -23.91 -10.79 1.60
#